data_a9040379c63627c300b4bb3fb6c663d5
#
_entry.id   a9040379c63627c300b4bb3fb6c663d5
#
_cell.length_a   1.000
_cell.length_b   1.000
_cell.length_c   1.000
_cell.angle_alpha   90.00
_cell.angle_beta   90.00
_cell.angle_gamma   90.00
#
_symmetry.space_group_name_H-M   'P 1'
#
loop_
_entity.id
_entity.type
_entity.pdbx_description
1 polymer ?
#
loop_
_entity_poly.entity_id
_entity_poly.type
_entity_poly.pdbx_seq_one_letter_code
_entity_poly.pdbx_strand_id
1 'polypeptide(L)'
;MKGGFDNVEAPSLLSLLRRKGVSPYLVQWVGSFLRDRTCRLTFQGSPRIFAPVSLGVPQGSPISPLLFVIYVSSLHLEIPRSLIISYVDDFAVPVASPSYRTNVRLLPKSFSALKRKALPINISFSVPKTELIHWRTARSNEPPCSLLVQLEDQLFYPQSHLKWLGFMFTPTFDSRSHFSRRYTLANAALATIRRLSPPGMGLPPYLCLSLAH
;
A
#
# COMPACT_ATOMS: atom_id res chain seq x y z
N MET A 1 5.41 0.95 -1.73
CA MET A 1 6.28 2.14 -1.74
C MET A 1 7.37 1.98 -0.68
N LYS A 2 8.48 2.72 -0.76
CA LYS A 2 9.53 2.67 0.26
C LYS A 2 9.45 3.96 1.09
N GLY A 3 9.17 3.85 2.42
CA GLY A 3 9.11 4.98 3.35
C GLY A 3 8.08 6.05 3.01
N GLY A 4 6.87 5.68 2.59
CA GLY A 4 5.90 6.62 2.04
C GLY A 4 5.61 7.83 2.92
N PHE A 5 5.23 7.60 4.17
CA PHE A 5 4.95 8.67 5.14
C PHE A 5 6.19 9.49 5.50
N ASP A 6 7.36 8.86 5.53
CA ASP A 6 8.62 9.49 5.97
C ASP A 6 9.26 10.35 4.86
N ASN A 7 8.82 10.20 3.62
CA ASN A 7 9.40 10.89 2.46
C ASN A 7 8.57 12.10 1.99
N VAL A 8 7.48 12.42 2.66
CA VAL A 8 6.65 13.59 2.29
C VAL A 8 7.41 14.88 2.55
N GLU A 9 7.59 15.68 1.51
CA GLU A 9 8.21 17.00 1.60
C GLU A 9 7.14 18.06 1.92
N ALA A 10 7.32 18.77 3.04
CA ALA A 10 6.36 19.79 3.46
C ALA A 10 6.14 20.89 2.40
N PRO A 11 7.17 21.48 1.75
CA PRO A 11 6.95 22.49 0.71
C PRO A 11 6.13 21.97 -0.47
N SER A 12 6.42 20.76 -0.94
CA SER A 12 5.71 20.11 -2.04
C SER A 12 4.25 19.84 -1.69
N LEU A 13 3.98 19.35 -0.47
CA LEU A 13 2.63 19.12 0.04
C LEU A 13 1.83 20.44 0.14
N LEU A 14 2.42 21.47 0.73
CA LEU A 14 1.76 22.79 0.88
C LEU A 14 1.44 23.42 -0.47
N SER A 15 2.35 23.31 -1.44
CA SER A 15 2.12 23.75 -2.81
C SER A 15 0.95 22.99 -3.47
N LEU A 16 0.88 21.67 -3.26
CA LEU A 16 -0.19 20.84 -3.78
C LEU A 16 -1.55 21.19 -3.15
N LEU A 17 -1.60 21.41 -1.83
CA LEU A 17 -2.82 21.84 -1.12
C LEU A 17 -3.36 23.17 -1.69
N ARG A 18 -2.47 24.15 -1.93
CA ARG A 18 -2.85 25.44 -2.57
C ARG A 18 -3.44 25.21 -3.96
N ARG A 19 -2.79 24.40 -4.79
CA ARG A 19 -3.27 24.08 -6.14
C ARG A 19 -4.63 23.37 -6.15
N LYS A 20 -4.92 22.60 -5.10
CA LYS A 20 -6.23 21.94 -4.92
C LYS A 20 -7.31 22.84 -4.33
N GLY A 21 -7.02 24.10 -4.09
CA GLY A 21 -7.99 25.08 -3.59
C GLY A 21 -8.26 24.98 -2.07
N VAL A 22 -7.38 24.33 -1.32
CA VAL A 22 -7.47 24.29 0.15
C VAL A 22 -7.27 25.72 0.68
N SER A 23 -8.11 26.13 1.64
CA SER A 23 -8.05 27.49 2.17
C SER A 23 -6.66 27.85 2.70
N PRO A 24 -6.22 29.12 2.54
CA PRO A 24 -4.91 29.57 3.02
C PRO A 24 -4.70 29.31 4.52
N TYR A 25 -5.74 29.43 5.31
CA TYR A 25 -5.73 29.18 6.75
C TYR A 25 -5.34 27.71 7.05
N LEU A 26 -6.00 26.75 6.38
CA LEU A 26 -5.68 25.33 6.56
C LEU A 26 -4.28 24.99 6.04
N VAL A 27 -3.86 25.59 4.92
CA VAL A 27 -2.49 25.41 4.41
C VAL A 27 -1.45 25.90 5.41
N GLN A 28 -1.69 27.06 6.03
CA GLN A 28 -0.82 27.60 7.07
C GLN A 28 -0.79 26.70 8.30
N TRP A 29 -1.95 26.19 8.73
CA TRP A 29 -2.06 25.27 9.84
C TRP A 29 -1.28 23.97 9.58
N VAL A 30 -1.42 23.35 8.38
CA VAL A 30 -0.61 22.18 8.00
C VAL A 30 0.88 22.51 8.00
N GLY A 31 1.25 23.71 7.52
CA GLY A 31 2.64 24.16 7.56
C GLY A 31 3.20 24.23 8.98
N SER A 32 2.42 24.75 9.93
CA SER A 32 2.79 24.77 11.36
C SER A 32 2.87 23.36 11.96
N PHE A 33 1.93 22.48 11.60
CA PHE A 33 1.90 21.08 12.04
C PHE A 33 3.16 20.29 11.60
N LEU A 34 3.73 20.62 10.45
CA LEU A 34 4.90 19.95 9.90
C LEU A 34 6.23 20.61 10.25
N ARG A 35 6.24 21.80 10.84
CA ARG A 35 7.43 22.59 11.16
C ARG A 35 8.02 22.20 12.52
N ASP A 36 9.31 22.43 12.67
CA ASP A 36 10.07 22.35 13.93
C ASP A 36 9.87 21.05 14.73
N ARG A 37 9.69 19.96 13.98
CA ARG A 37 9.54 18.63 14.58
C ARG A 37 10.89 18.08 15.00
N THR A 38 10.90 17.46 16.17
CA THR A 38 12.06 16.75 16.69
C THR A 38 11.69 15.32 17.08
N CYS A 39 12.63 14.41 16.90
CA CYS A 39 12.53 13.04 17.36
C CYS A 39 13.42 12.85 18.59
N ARG A 40 12.86 12.23 19.63
CA ARG A 40 13.59 11.85 20.84
C ARG A 40 13.77 10.34 20.86
N LEU A 41 15.02 9.90 20.79
CA LEU A 41 15.37 8.49 20.95
C LEU A 41 15.69 8.21 22.41
N THR A 42 15.02 7.21 22.99
CA THR A 42 15.27 6.74 24.35
C THR A 42 15.85 5.34 24.27
N PHE A 43 17.01 5.14 24.87
CA PHE A 43 17.66 3.84 24.94
C PHE A 43 17.95 3.50 26.40
N GLN A 44 17.50 2.34 26.88
CA GLN A 44 17.67 1.88 28.27
C GLN A 44 17.23 2.93 29.32
N GLY A 45 16.11 3.62 29.08
CA GLY A 45 15.57 4.62 30.00
C GLY A 45 16.24 5.99 29.98
N SER A 46 17.36 6.15 29.26
CA SER A 46 18.05 7.43 29.14
C SER A 46 17.76 8.09 27.79
N PRO A 47 17.26 9.33 27.76
CA PRO A 47 17.08 10.07 26.52
C PRO A 47 18.46 10.45 25.96
N ARG A 48 18.78 10.00 24.74
CA ARG A 48 20.12 10.21 24.21
C ARG A 48 20.24 11.27 23.11
N ILE A 49 19.23 11.47 22.27
CA ILE A 49 19.38 12.37 21.11
C ILE A 49 18.06 13.05 20.79
N PHE A 50 18.12 14.38 20.59
CA PHE A 50 17.10 15.14 19.87
C PHE A 50 17.60 15.33 18.44
N ALA A 51 16.89 14.77 17.46
CA ALA A 51 17.19 14.97 16.05
C ALA A 51 16.05 15.74 15.39
N PRO A 52 16.34 16.77 14.59
CA PRO A 52 15.31 17.46 13.81
C PRO A 52 14.73 16.51 12.76
N VAL A 53 13.42 16.58 12.54
CA VAL A 53 12.71 15.80 11.54
C VAL A 53 12.17 16.76 10.49
N SER A 54 12.86 16.84 9.36
CA SER A 54 12.53 17.77 8.26
C SER A 54 11.61 17.16 7.19
N LEU A 55 11.54 15.83 7.12
CA LEU A 55 10.74 15.08 6.15
C LEU A 55 9.61 14.29 6.81
N GLY A 56 8.67 13.89 5.99
CA GLY A 56 7.58 13.01 6.39
C GLY A 56 6.42 13.71 7.08
N VAL A 57 5.35 12.96 7.28
CA VAL A 57 4.20 13.31 8.12
C VAL A 57 4.21 12.48 9.39
N PRO A 58 3.77 13.02 10.55
CA PRO A 58 3.81 12.29 11.82
C PRO A 58 2.99 11.01 11.78
N GLN A 59 3.64 9.87 11.97
CA GLN A 59 2.94 8.58 12.10
C GLN A 59 2.14 8.57 13.40
N GLY A 60 0.91 8.05 13.34
CA GLY A 60 -0.02 8.04 14.47
C GLY A 60 -0.93 9.26 14.58
N SER A 61 -0.70 10.32 13.81
CA SER A 61 -1.64 11.44 13.71
C SER A 61 -2.82 11.10 12.80
N PRO A 62 -4.08 11.38 13.19
CA PRO A 62 -5.27 11.12 12.36
C PRO A 62 -5.27 11.84 11.02
N ILE A 63 -4.59 13.00 10.92
CA ILE A 63 -4.53 13.78 9.68
C ILE A 63 -3.44 13.28 8.72
N SER A 64 -2.42 12.59 9.19
CA SER A 64 -1.29 12.17 8.36
C SER A 64 -1.68 11.25 7.20
N PRO A 65 -2.58 10.27 7.36
CA PRO A 65 -3.06 9.46 6.24
C PRO A 65 -3.77 10.31 5.17
N LEU A 66 -4.57 11.30 5.58
CA LEU A 66 -5.26 12.20 4.66
C LEU A 66 -4.27 13.06 3.87
N LEU A 67 -3.30 13.68 4.55
CA LEU A 67 -2.25 14.47 3.90
C LEU A 67 -1.44 13.63 2.92
N PHE A 68 -1.14 12.38 3.29
CA PHE A 68 -0.43 11.46 2.42
C PHE A 68 -1.25 11.09 1.18
N VAL A 69 -2.53 10.76 1.31
CA VAL A 69 -3.42 10.47 0.17
C VAL A 69 -3.51 11.69 -0.77
N ILE A 70 -3.63 12.90 -0.22
CA ILE A 70 -3.60 14.13 -1.02
C ILE A 70 -2.26 14.24 -1.75
N TYR A 71 -1.14 13.98 -1.07
CA TYR A 71 0.20 14.07 -1.63
C TYR A 71 0.38 13.14 -2.83
N VAL A 72 0.00 11.87 -2.69
CA VAL A 72 0.12 10.88 -3.76
C VAL A 72 -0.96 11.01 -4.84
N SER A 73 -2.02 11.75 -4.62
CA SER A 73 -3.09 11.97 -5.61
C SER A 73 -2.62 12.68 -6.88
N SER A 74 -1.42 13.28 -6.85
CA SER A 74 -0.77 13.85 -8.03
C SER A 74 -0.19 12.80 -8.99
N LEU A 75 -0.08 11.55 -8.53
CA LEU A 75 0.48 10.42 -9.29
C LEU A 75 -0.57 9.75 -10.18
N HIS A 76 -1.32 10.51 -10.96
CA HIS A 76 -2.22 9.92 -11.96
C HIS A 76 -1.49 9.69 -13.29
N LEU A 77 -1.91 8.69 -14.02
CA LEU A 77 -1.36 8.37 -15.35
C LEU A 77 -2.31 8.81 -16.46
N GLU A 78 -1.75 9.48 -17.44
CA GLU A 78 -2.42 9.82 -18.70
C GLU A 78 -2.05 8.82 -19.81
N ILE A 79 -1.92 7.55 -19.44
CA ILE A 79 -1.60 6.48 -20.39
C ILE A 79 -2.91 5.73 -20.69
N PRO A 80 -3.34 5.68 -21.96
CA PRO A 80 -4.53 4.93 -22.33
C PRO A 80 -4.47 3.48 -21.83
N ARG A 81 -5.58 2.99 -21.30
CA ARG A 81 -5.74 1.62 -20.76
C ARG A 81 -4.92 1.30 -19.51
N SER A 82 -4.29 2.31 -18.89
CA SER A 82 -3.57 2.15 -17.64
C SER A 82 -4.21 3.01 -16.55
N LEU A 83 -4.40 2.43 -15.39
CA LEU A 83 -4.89 3.12 -14.20
C LEU A 83 -3.82 3.07 -13.11
N ILE A 84 -3.95 3.93 -12.11
CA ILE A 84 -3.28 3.78 -10.83
C ILE A 84 -4.37 3.59 -9.79
N ILE A 85 -4.24 2.55 -9.00
CA ILE A 85 -5.02 2.34 -7.80
C ILE A 85 -4.04 2.39 -6.64
N SER A 86 -4.31 3.23 -5.65
CA SER A 86 -3.47 3.34 -4.46
C SER A 86 -4.30 3.19 -3.19
N TYR A 87 -3.73 2.52 -2.22
CA TYR A 87 -4.23 2.49 -0.86
C TYR A 87 -3.07 2.80 0.07
N VAL A 88 -3.03 4.03 0.55
CA VAL A 88 -1.92 4.58 1.33
C VAL A 88 -0.61 4.41 0.55
N ASP A 89 0.26 3.51 0.94
CA ASP A 89 1.58 3.24 0.34
C ASP A 89 1.60 2.05 -0.64
N ASP A 90 0.51 1.31 -0.74
CA ASP A 90 0.35 0.22 -1.71
C ASP A 90 -0.20 0.75 -3.05
N PHE A 91 0.48 0.41 -4.14
CA PHE A 91 0.13 0.82 -5.49
C PHE A 91 -0.10 -0.37 -6.39
N ALA A 92 -1.17 -0.32 -7.16
CA ALA A 92 -1.43 -1.24 -8.27
C ALA A 92 -1.56 -0.46 -9.57
N VAL A 93 -1.03 -1.01 -10.65
CA VAL A 93 -1.11 -0.44 -12.00
C VAL A 93 -1.80 -1.46 -12.91
N PRO A 94 -3.13 -1.54 -12.88
CA PRO A 94 -3.86 -2.38 -13.81
C PRO A 94 -3.80 -1.81 -15.23
N VAL A 95 -3.59 -2.70 -16.19
CA VAL A 95 -3.61 -2.42 -17.62
C VAL A 95 -4.59 -3.37 -18.27
N ALA A 96 -5.54 -2.83 -19.07
CA ALA A 96 -6.58 -3.59 -19.74
C ALA A 96 -6.56 -3.36 -21.25
N SER A 97 -6.32 -4.43 -22.01
CA SER A 97 -6.44 -4.44 -23.47
C SER A 97 -6.90 -5.81 -23.94
N PRO A 98 -7.34 -5.95 -25.22
CA PRO A 98 -7.73 -7.25 -25.77
C PRO A 98 -6.59 -8.29 -25.86
N SER A 99 -5.33 -7.89 -25.67
CA SER A 99 -4.18 -8.77 -25.84
C SER A 99 -3.20 -8.67 -24.68
N TYR A 100 -2.83 -9.81 -24.12
CA TYR A 100 -1.74 -9.89 -23.10
C TYR A 100 -0.43 -9.30 -23.61
N ARG A 101 -0.07 -9.50 -24.87
CA ARG A 101 1.14 -8.92 -25.48
C ARG A 101 1.11 -7.38 -25.43
N THR A 102 -0.04 -6.78 -25.65
CA THR A 102 -0.21 -5.33 -25.52
C THR A 102 -0.06 -4.89 -24.06
N ASN A 103 -0.69 -5.63 -23.12
CA ASN A 103 -0.59 -5.31 -21.70
C ASN A 103 0.87 -5.36 -21.21
N VAL A 104 1.62 -6.42 -21.59
CA VAL A 104 3.03 -6.58 -21.22
C VAL A 104 3.91 -5.44 -21.78
N ARG A 105 3.59 -4.87 -22.93
CA ARG A 105 4.29 -3.69 -23.50
C ARG A 105 3.91 -2.39 -22.82
N LEU A 106 2.66 -2.28 -22.31
CA LEU A 106 2.17 -1.07 -21.65
C LEU A 106 2.63 -0.98 -20.19
N LEU A 107 2.73 -2.09 -19.47
CA LEU A 107 3.12 -2.10 -18.06
C LEU A 107 4.45 -1.40 -17.79
N PRO A 108 5.56 -1.68 -18.49
CA PRO A 108 6.82 -0.97 -18.30
C PRO A 108 6.71 0.54 -18.59
N LYS A 109 5.96 0.91 -19.63
CA LYS A 109 5.72 2.33 -19.97
C LYS A 109 4.96 3.05 -18.86
N SER A 110 3.92 2.39 -18.30
CA SER A 110 3.13 2.91 -17.21
C SER A 110 3.97 3.05 -15.94
N PHE A 111 4.80 2.06 -15.64
CA PHE A 111 5.71 2.11 -14.50
C PHE A 111 6.75 3.22 -14.64
N SER A 112 7.38 3.36 -15.81
CA SER A 112 8.35 4.43 -16.07
C SER A 112 7.73 5.82 -15.98
N ALA A 113 6.50 5.99 -16.47
CA ALA A 113 5.76 7.25 -16.34
C ALA A 113 5.40 7.56 -14.88
N LEU A 114 4.95 6.54 -14.13
CA LEU A 114 4.68 6.66 -12.70
C LEU A 114 5.93 7.06 -11.93
N LYS A 115 7.06 6.40 -12.17
CA LYS A 115 8.34 6.69 -11.54
C LYS A 115 8.80 8.12 -11.82
N ARG A 116 8.68 8.58 -13.08
CA ARG A 116 9.03 9.96 -13.47
C ARG A 116 8.16 11.00 -12.76
N LYS A 117 6.86 10.73 -12.56
CA LYS A 117 5.97 11.63 -11.79
C LYS A 117 6.23 11.58 -10.28
N ALA A 118 6.71 10.46 -9.77
CA ALA A 118 6.98 10.27 -8.34
C ALA A 118 8.30 10.92 -7.89
N LEU A 119 9.29 11.00 -8.79
CA LEU A 119 10.62 11.53 -8.48
C LEU A 119 10.59 12.97 -7.93
N PRO A 120 9.84 13.95 -8.53
CA PRO A 120 9.81 15.33 -8.04
C PRO A 120 9.14 15.50 -6.69
N ILE A 121 8.41 14.51 -6.22
CA ILE A 121 7.75 14.50 -4.90
C ILE A 121 8.41 13.50 -3.94
N ASN A 122 9.66 13.14 -4.18
CA ASN A 122 10.48 12.26 -3.34
C ASN A 122 9.81 10.91 -3.00
N ILE A 123 9.02 10.38 -3.94
CA ILE A 123 8.40 9.06 -3.80
C ILE A 123 9.17 8.03 -4.62
N SER A 124 9.53 6.92 -3.98
CA SER A 124 10.21 5.80 -4.61
C SER A 124 9.40 4.50 -4.48
N PHE A 125 9.49 3.64 -5.50
CA PHE A 125 8.85 2.33 -5.53
C PHE A 125 9.89 1.24 -5.29
N SER A 126 9.51 0.23 -4.50
CA SER A 126 10.37 -0.93 -4.28
C SER A 126 10.16 -1.93 -5.42
N VAL A 127 11.00 -1.87 -6.45
CA VAL A 127 10.94 -2.80 -7.60
C VAL A 127 11.03 -4.26 -7.13
N PRO A 128 11.92 -4.66 -6.21
CA PRO A 128 12.02 -6.06 -5.76
C PRO A 128 10.76 -6.62 -5.08
N LYS A 129 9.87 -5.75 -4.58
CA LYS A 129 8.61 -6.14 -3.95
C LYS A 129 7.41 -6.10 -4.90
N THR A 130 7.67 -5.84 -6.19
CA THR A 130 6.61 -5.79 -7.19
C THR A 130 6.18 -7.20 -7.55
N GLU A 131 4.89 -7.42 -7.64
CA GLU A 131 4.29 -8.68 -8.05
C GLU A 131 3.48 -8.47 -9.34
N LEU A 132 3.44 -9.47 -10.19
CA LEU A 132 2.71 -9.45 -11.45
C LEU A 132 1.64 -10.54 -11.46
N ILE A 133 0.45 -10.20 -11.88
CA ILE A 133 -0.62 -11.16 -12.16
C ILE A 133 -1.30 -10.82 -13.49
N HIS A 134 -1.57 -11.84 -14.30
CA HIS A 134 -2.39 -11.71 -15.50
C HIS A 134 -3.78 -12.27 -15.23
N TRP A 135 -4.79 -11.44 -15.37
CA TRP A 135 -6.17 -11.85 -15.20
C TRP A 135 -6.79 -12.32 -16.51
N ARG A 136 -7.65 -13.31 -16.41
CA ARG A 136 -8.47 -13.82 -17.50
C ARG A 136 -9.91 -13.96 -17.04
N THR A 137 -10.83 -14.03 -17.98
CA THR A 137 -12.23 -14.34 -17.63
C THR A 137 -12.34 -15.77 -17.11
N ALA A 138 -13.20 -16.00 -16.12
CA ALA A 138 -13.42 -17.33 -15.54
C ALA A 138 -13.91 -18.38 -16.57
N ARG A 139 -14.53 -17.89 -17.66
CA ARG A 139 -15.05 -18.73 -18.77
C ARG A 139 -14.01 -19.01 -19.87
N SER A 140 -12.83 -18.41 -19.80
CA SER A 140 -11.78 -18.65 -20.78
C SER A 140 -11.14 -20.00 -20.56
N ASN A 141 -11.11 -20.84 -21.57
CA ASN A 141 -10.36 -22.10 -21.60
C ASN A 141 -8.87 -21.90 -21.97
N GLU A 142 -8.44 -20.65 -22.19
CA GLU A 142 -7.04 -20.37 -22.45
C GLU A 142 -6.17 -20.68 -21.25
N PRO A 143 -4.96 -21.20 -21.46
CA PRO A 143 -4.02 -21.42 -20.38
C PRO A 143 -3.63 -20.09 -19.70
N PRO A 144 -3.18 -20.10 -18.45
CA PRO A 144 -2.67 -18.91 -17.77
C PRO A 144 -1.59 -18.24 -18.62
N CYS A 145 -1.65 -16.91 -18.72
CA CYS A 145 -0.64 -16.16 -19.46
C CYS A 145 0.71 -16.26 -18.75
N SER A 146 1.74 -16.74 -19.44
CA SER A 146 3.11 -16.89 -18.95
C SER A 146 4.04 -15.73 -19.37
N LEU A 147 3.51 -14.70 -20.04
CA LEU A 147 4.32 -13.58 -20.53
C LEU A 147 4.94 -12.79 -19.36
N LEU A 148 6.25 -12.61 -19.46
CA LEU A 148 7.05 -11.85 -18.48
C LEU A 148 6.93 -10.35 -18.72
N VAL A 149 7.14 -9.59 -17.65
CA VAL A 149 7.26 -8.14 -17.72
C VAL A 149 8.65 -7.75 -17.22
N GLN A 150 9.38 -7.00 -18.01
CA GLN A 150 10.64 -6.41 -17.60
C GLN A 150 10.38 -5.00 -17.08
N LEU A 151 10.73 -4.74 -15.82
CA LEU A 151 10.75 -3.42 -15.21
C LEU A 151 12.19 -3.12 -14.79
N GLU A 152 12.77 -2.08 -15.39
CA GLU A 152 14.19 -1.78 -15.21
C GLU A 152 15.06 -3.01 -15.57
N ASP A 153 15.94 -3.44 -14.68
CA ASP A 153 16.83 -4.58 -14.86
C ASP A 153 16.26 -5.89 -14.31
N GLN A 154 14.99 -5.91 -13.89
CA GLN A 154 14.36 -7.08 -13.29
C GLN A 154 13.25 -7.65 -14.17
N LEU A 155 13.20 -8.97 -14.23
CA LEU A 155 12.16 -9.74 -14.90
C LEU A 155 11.13 -10.24 -13.88
N PHE A 156 9.86 -9.96 -14.16
CA PHE A 156 8.73 -10.36 -13.33
C PHE A 156 7.95 -11.46 -14.00
N TYR A 157 7.83 -12.58 -13.26
CA TYR A 157 7.03 -13.72 -13.65
C TYR A 157 5.61 -13.56 -13.12
N PRO A 158 4.58 -13.89 -13.91
CA PRO A 158 3.21 -13.83 -13.43
C PRO A 158 2.99 -14.83 -12.30
N GLN A 159 2.39 -14.37 -11.23
CA GLN A 159 2.05 -15.15 -10.05
C GLN A 159 0.70 -15.86 -10.24
N SER A 160 0.56 -17.05 -9.66
CA SER A 160 -0.72 -17.77 -9.58
C SER A 160 -1.63 -17.18 -8.49
N HIS A 161 -1.06 -16.47 -7.53
CA HIS A 161 -1.75 -15.82 -6.43
C HIS A 161 -1.05 -14.51 -6.10
N LEU A 162 -1.82 -13.48 -5.86
CA LEU A 162 -1.33 -12.18 -5.41
C LEU A 162 -2.10 -11.75 -4.17
N LYS A 163 -1.39 -11.37 -3.12
CA LYS A 163 -2.01 -10.82 -1.91
C LYS A 163 -1.95 -9.30 -1.93
N TRP A 164 -3.12 -8.65 -1.96
CA TRP A 164 -3.22 -7.19 -1.88
C TRP A 164 -4.33 -6.77 -0.94
N LEU A 165 -4.04 -5.86 -0.02
CA LEU A 165 -4.96 -5.35 1.02
C LEU A 165 -5.66 -6.47 1.81
N GLY A 166 -4.94 -7.56 2.08
CA GLY A 166 -5.49 -8.72 2.80
C GLY A 166 -6.31 -9.69 1.97
N PHE A 167 -6.62 -9.36 0.70
CA PHE A 167 -7.29 -10.26 -0.23
C PHE A 167 -6.29 -11.09 -1.03
N MET A 168 -6.67 -12.33 -1.32
CA MET A 168 -5.94 -13.20 -2.25
C MET A 168 -6.62 -13.14 -3.61
N PHE A 169 -5.89 -12.63 -4.60
CA PHE A 169 -6.31 -12.60 -5.98
C PHE A 169 -5.74 -13.78 -6.75
N THR A 170 -6.56 -14.35 -7.62
CA THR A 170 -6.17 -15.40 -8.58
C THR A 170 -6.35 -14.88 -10.00
N PRO A 171 -5.73 -15.50 -11.03
CA PRO A 171 -5.91 -15.08 -12.43
C PRO A 171 -7.36 -15.09 -12.92
N THR A 172 -8.24 -15.85 -12.31
CA THR A 172 -9.67 -15.98 -12.65
C THR A 172 -10.59 -15.22 -11.71
N PHE A 173 -10.04 -14.43 -10.75
CA PHE A 173 -10.81 -13.81 -9.66
C PHE A 173 -11.63 -14.81 -8.83
N ASP A 174 -11.16 -16.06 -8.74
CA ASP A 174 -11.82 -17.04 -7.88
C ASP A 174 -11.58 -16.71 -6.39
N SER A 175 -12.66 -16.54 -5.67
CA SER A 175 -12.62 -16.21 -4.23
C SER A 175 -12.34 -17.43 -3.34
N ARG A 176 -12.38 -18.66 -3.85
CA ARG A 176 -12.23 -19.90 -3.06
C ARG A 176 -10.92 -19.92 -2.29
N SER A 177 -9.81 -19.57 -2.93
CA SER A 177 -8.48 -19.49 -2.29
C SER A 177 -8.47 -18.51 -1.12
N HIS A 178 -9.13 -17.37 -1.27
CA HIS A 178 -9.27 -16.37 -0.20
C HIS A 178 -10.08 -16.92 0.97
N PHE A 179 -11.26 -17.48 0.71
CA PHE A 179 -12.12 -18.05 1.76
C PHE A 179 -11.46 -19.20 2.49
N SER A 180 -10.85 -20.16 1.76
CA SER A 180 -10.14 -21.28 2.36
C SER A 180 -9.05 -20.81 3.33
N ARG A 181 -8.23 -19.84 2.92
CA ARG A 181 -7.19 -19.27 3.77
C ARG A 181 -7.78 -18.57 5.00
N ARG A 182 -8.84 -17.75 4.85
CA ARG A 182 -9.51 -17.07 5.97
C ARG A 182 -10.11 -18.06 6.96
N TYR A 183 -10.74 -19.12 6.46
CA TYR A 183 -11.27 -20.20 7.27
C TYR A 183 -10.20 -20.91 8.09
N THR A 184 -9.05 -21.24 7.47
CA THR A 184 -7.93 -21.85 8.18
C THR A 184 -7.40 -20.94 9.30
N LEU A 185 -7.21 -19.65 9.02
CA LEU A 185 -6.76 -18.69 10.03
C LEU A 185 -7.75 -18.53 11.16
N ALA A 186 -9.06 -18.45 10.87
CA ALA A 186 -10.11 -18.36 11.87
C ALA A 186 -10.14 -19.60 12.78
N ASN A 187 -10.04 -20.80 12.20
CA ASN A 187 -9.96 -22.03 12.97
C ASN A 187 -8.72 -22.11 13.85
N ALA A 188 -7.56 -21.66 13.37
CA ALA A 188 -6.34 -21.57 14.18
C ALA A 188 -6.50 -20.62 15.37
N ALA A 189 -7.10 -19.46 15.15
CA ALA A 189 -7.41 -18.51 16.22
C ALA A 189 -8.41 -19.10 17.25
N LEU A 190 -9.47 -19.74 16.78
CA LEU A 190 -10.44 -20.44 17.65
C LEU A 190 -9.78 -21.55 18.46
N ALA A 191 -8.87 -22.32 17.86
CA ALA A 191 -8.14 -23.36 18.58
C ALA A 191 -7.26 -22.75 19.70
N THR A 192 -6.66 -21.60 19.45
CA THR A 192 -5.88 -20.88 20.47
C THR A 192 -6.78 -20.39 21.61
N ILE A 193 -7.90 -19.76 21.29
CA ILE A 193 -8.87 -19.31 22.30
C ILE A 193 -9.38 -20.49 23.15
N ARG A 194 -9.72 -21.62 22.52
CA ARG A 194 -10.16 -22.83 23.23
C ARG A 194 -9.11 -23.39 24.18
N ARG A 195 -7.81 -23.29 23.84
CA ARG A 195 -6.72 -23.67 24.75
C ARG A 195 -6.59 -22.76 25.96
N LEU A 196 -6.85 -21.45 25.77
CA LEU A 196 -6.79 -20.45 26.86
C LEU A 196 -8.04 -20.47 27.73
N SER A 197 -9.15 -20.99 27.22
CA SER A 197 -10.45 -21.06 27.92
C SER A 197 -11.03 -22.49 27.88
N PRO A 198 -10.39 -23.47 28.51
CA PRO A 198 -10.98 -24.81 28.62
C PRO A 198 -12.27 -24.76 29.45
N PRO A 199 -13.28 -25.60 29.15
CA PRO A 199 -14.52 -25.67 29.92
C PRO A 199 -14.24 -25.90 31.41
N GLY A 200 -14.73 -24.98 32.25
CA GLY A 200 -14.63 -25.07 33.72
C GLY A 200 -13.35 -24.48 34.35
N MET A 201 -12.31 -24.11 33.60
CA MET A 201 -11.08 -23.56 34.16
C MET A 201 -10.48 -22.40 33.30
N GLY A 202 -11.21 -21.89 32.32
CA GLY A 202 -10.71 -20.90 31.37
C GLY A 202 -11.00 -19.45 31.76
N LEU A 203 -10.51 -18.54 30.89
CA LEU A 203 -10.80 -17.11 31.02
C LEU A 203 -12.31 -16.83 30.94
N PRO A 204 -12.82 -15.86 31.71
CA PRO A 204 -14.21 -15.44 31.58
C PRO A 204 -14.58 -15.06 30.14
N PRO A 205 -15.83 -15.31 29.70
CA PRO A 205 -16.24 -15.07 28.33
C PRO A 205 -15.95 -13.65 27.79
N TYR A 206 -16.04 -12.64 28.66
CA TYR A 206 -15.76 -11.25 28.28
C TYR A 206 -14.28 -10.99 27.95
N LEU A 207 -13.34 -11.72 28.61
CA LEU A 207 -11.91 -11.63 28.28
C LEU A 207 -11.57 -12.40 26.99
N CYS A 208 -12.28 -13.49 26.70
CA CYS A 208 -12.14 -14.20 25.42
C CYS A 208 -12.57 -13.34 24.24
N LEU A 209 -13.61 -12.51 24.40
CA LEU A 209 -14.06 -11.58 23.37
C LEU A 209 -13.04 -10.45 23.10
N SER A 210 -12.35 -9.97 24.13
CA SER A 210 -11.32 -8.92 23.94
C SER A 210 -10.02 -9.41 23.29
N LEU A 211 -9.76 -10.73 23.29
CA LEU A 211 -8.62 -11.35 22.59
C LEU A 211 -8.94 -11.71 21.13
N ALA A 212 -10.19 -11.60 20.71
CA ALA A 212 -10.63 -11.91 19.35
C ALA A 212 -10.63 -10.67 18.40
N HIS A 213 -10.36 -9.49 18.95
CA HIS A 213 -10.19 -8.23 18.24
C HIS A 213 -8.72 -7.85 18.13
#